data_8415a9aa4b971fa540de1de0bf034182
#
_entry.id   8415a9aa4b971fa540de1de0bf034182
#
_cell.length_a   1.000
_cell.length_b   1.000
_cell.length_c   1.000
_cell.angle_alpha   90.00
_cell.angle_beta   90.00
_cell.angle_gamma   90.00
#
_symmetry.space_group_name_H-M   'P 1'
#
loop_
_entity.id
_entity.type
_entity.pdbx_description
1 polymer ?
#
loop_
_entity_poly.entity_id
_entity_poly.type
_entity_poly.pdbx_seq_one_letter_code
_entity_poly.pdbx_strand_id
1 'polypeptide(L)'
;MPKKYHFISSFDRDLLNNIDNKIAIIYRNHQIKKYDSIEILKIKNFLKTKKVKFFISNNIKLAMKLDLDGVYLSSFNKSLAHLAFSLKKKFMIIGSAHNLKQIRIKELQNTQLIFISSIFKKNKNYLGINKFKLISNYTKKNNCFRRNK
;
A
#
# COMPACT_ATOMS: atom_id res chain seq x y z
N MET A 1 7.73 12.24 -0.31
CA MET A 1 6.74 11.15 -0.41
C MET A 1 6.55 10.77 -1.87
N PRO A 2 6.37 9.50 -2.24
CA PRO A 2 6.07 9.12 -3.62
C PRO A 2 4.78 9.78 -4.10
N LYS A 3 4.76 10.22 -5.36
CA LYS A 3 3.57 10.85 -5.96
C LYS A 3 2.59 9.82 -6.55
N LYS A 4 3.09 8.63 -6.89
CA LYS A 4 2.32 7.54 -7.51
C LYS A 4 2.69 6.19 -6.88
N TYR A 5 1.78 5.24 -6.94
CA TYR A 5 1.98 3.87 -6.47
C TYR A 5 1.56 2.89 -7.54
N HIS A 6 2.42 1.93 -7.83
CA HIS A 6 2.16 0.89 -8.82
C HIS A 6 2.13 -0.49 -8.14
N PHE A 7 1.13 -1.31 -8.48
CA PHE A 7 0.98 -2.65 -7.93
C PHE A 7 1.58 -3.67 -8.89
N ILE A 8 2.39 -4.57 -8.36
CA ILE A 8 2.96 -5.71 -9.09
C ILE A 8 2.60 -7.01 -8.37
N SER A 9 2.53 -8.11 -9.12
CA SER A 9 2.26 -9.46 -8.59
C SER A 9 3.45 -10.41 -8.72
N SER A 10 4.47 -10.02 -9.48
CA SER A 10 5.70 -10.80 -9.74
C SER A 10 6.85 -9.86 -10.11
N PHE A 11 8.06 -10.40 -10.15
CA PHE A 11 9.22 -9.67 -10.67
C PHE A 11 9.13 -9.57 -12.20
N ASP A 12 8.94 -8.36 -12.69
CA ASP A 12 8.97 -8.02 -14.12
C ASP A 12 10.07 -6.98 -14.35
N ARG A 13 11.17 -7.42 -15.00
CA ARG A 13 12.36 -6.59 -15.21
C ARG A 13 12.09 -5.43 -16.13
N ASP A 14 11.32 -5.62 -17.20
CA ASP A 14 11.08 -4.60 -18.22
C ASP A 14 10.17 -3.50 -17.64
N LEU A 15 9.13 -3.89 -16.92
CA LEU A 15 8.28 -2.95 -16.19
C LEU A 15 9.11 -2.16 -15.17
N LEU A 16 9.93 -2.83 -14.37
CA LEU A 16 10.71 -2.21 -13.31
C LEU A 16 11.84 -1.32 -13.87
N ASN A 17 12.37 -1.63 -15.07
CA ASN A 17 13.37 -0.78 -15.73
C ASN A 17 12.83 0.61 -16.08
N ASN A 18 11.56 0.71 -16.42
CA ASN A 18 10.91 1.95 -16.85
C ASN A 18 10.30 2.76 -15.70
N ILE A 19 10.50 2.35 -14.44
CA ILE A 19 9.94 3.05 -13.29
C ILE A 19 10.82 4.21 -12.84
N ASP A 20 10.18 5.39 -12.70
CA ASP A 20 10.76 6.60 -12.11
C ASP A 20 10.78 6.48 -10.56
N ASN A 21 11.79 7.10 -9.93
CA ASN A 21 11.92 7.18 -8.46
C ASN A 21 10.79 7.93 -7.75
N LYS A 22 9.95 8.67 -8.49
CA LYS A 22 8.71 9.29 -7.97
C LYS A 22 7.57 8.30 -7.78
N ILE A 23 7.70 7.08 -8.30
CA ILE A 23 6.74 5.99 -8.19
C ILE A 23 7.20 5.05 -7.07
N ALA A 24 6.28 4.59 -6.23
CA ALA A 24 6.54 3.51 -5.29
C ALA A 24 5.89 2.21 -5.76
N ILE A 25 6.53 1.10 -5.44
CA ILE A 25 6.05 -0.24 -5.82
C ILE A 25 5.38 -0.91 -4.63
N ILE A 26 4.22 -1.49 -4.86
CA ILE A 26 3.51 -2.35 -3.90
C ILE A 26 3.41 -3.75 -4.49
N TYR A 27 4.11 -4.71 -3.89
CA TYR A 27 3.99 -6.12 -4.25
C TYR A 27 2.72 -6.71 -3.63
N ARG A 28 1.83 -7.18 -4.48
CA ARG A 28 0.55 -7.76 -4.09
C ARG A 28 0.17 -8.91 -5.01
N ASN A 29 0.42 -10.13 -4.56
CA ASN A 29 -0.02 -11.32 -5.26
C ASN A 29 -1.19 -11.97 -4.50
N HIS A 30 -2.34 -12.10 -5.16
CA HIS A 30 -3.54 -12.69 -4.59
C HIS A 30 -3.59 -14.21 -4.66
N GLN A 31 -2.74 -14.80 -5.50
CA GLN A 31 -2.74 -16.24 -5.77
C GLN A 31 -1.85 -17.00 -4.79
N ILE A 32 -0.89 -16.33 -4.16
CA ILE A 32 0.05 -16.98 -3.25
C ILE A 32 -0.44 -16.89 -1.79
N LYS A 33 -0.36 -18.02 -1.09
CA LYS A 33 -0.63 -18.07 0.37
C LYS A 33 0.54 -17.57 1.20
N LYS A 34 1.77 -17.74 0.70
CA LYS A 34 3.01 -17.35 1.40
C LYS A 34 3.95 -16.65 0.43
N TYR A 35 4.48 -15.51 0.84
CA TYR A 35 5.47 -14.76 0.06
C TYR A 35 6.79 -15.53 -0.05
N ASP A 36 7.36 -15.57 -1.24
CA ASP A 36 8.73 -15.99 -1.45
C ASP A 36 9.70 -14.87 -1.07
N SER A 37 10.48 -15.10 -0.02
CA SER A 37 11.45 -14.13 0.46
C SER A 37 12.58 -13.86 -0.54
N ILE A 38 12.93 -14.84 -1.37
CA ILE A 38 13.99 -14.71 -2.39
C ILE A 38 13.52 -13.77 -3.49
N GLU A 39 12.29 -13.96 -3.99
CA GLU A 39 11.69 -13.06 -4.98
C GLU A 39 11.58 -11.63 -4.45
N ILE A 40 11.09 -11.47 -3.22
CA ILE A 40 10.97 -10.15 -2.59
C ILE A 40 12.33 -9.45 -2.45
N LEU A 41 13.38 -10.17 -2.05
CA LEU A 41 14.74 -9.63 -1.97
C LEU A 41 15.28 -9.25 -3.35
N LYS A 42 15.03 -10.05 -4.38
CA LYS A 42 15.39 -9.73 -5.76
C LYS A 42 14.78 -8.41 -6.21
N ILE A 43 13.47 -8.23 -5.98
CA ILE A 43 12.75 -6.98 -6.28
C ILE A 43 13.33 -5.83 -5.47
N LYS A 44 13.51 -6.00 -4.15
CA LYS A 44 14.09 -4.98 -3.26
C LYS A 44 15.43 -4.48 -3.76
N ASN A 45 16.37 -5.41 -4.03
CA ASN A 45 17.71 -5.06 -4.47
C ASN A 45 17.70 -4.30 -5.79
N PHE A 46 16.86 -4.72 -6.73
CA PHE A 46 16.67 -4.03 -8.00
C PHE A 46 16.11 -2.60 -7.81
N LEU A 47 15.07 -2.43 -6.99
CA LEU A 47 14.45 -1.11 -6.74
C LEU A 47 15.35 -0.18 -5.93
N LYS A 48 16.21 -0.72 -5.06
CA LYS A 48 17.18 0.04 -4.28
C LYS A 48 18.18 0.79 -5.18
N THR A 49 18.65 0.18 -6.26
CA THR A 49 19.58 0.85 -7.22
C THR A 49 18.92 2.06 -7.89
N LYS A 50 17.59 2.04 -8.04
CA LYS A 50 16.81 3.12 -8.62
C LYS A 50 16.26 4.13 -7.59
N LYS A 51 16.55 3.93 -6.30
CA LYS A 51 15.98 4.73 -5.19
C LYS A 51 14.45 4.73 -5.14
N VAL A 52 13.82 3.66 -5.59
CA VAL A 52 12.36 3.45 -5.61
C VAL A 52 11.91 2.81 -4.31
N LYS A 53 10.88 3.35 -3.68
CA LYS A 53 10.30 2.79 -2.44
C LYS A 53 9.53 1.52 -2.71
N PHE A 54 9.68 0.54 -1.82
CA PHE A 54 9.12 -0.78 -1.97
C PHE A 54 8.30 -1.22 -0.75
N PHE A 55 7.08 -1.68 -1.01
CA PHE A 55 6.10 -2.12 -0.03
C PHE A 55 5.59 -3.51 -0.37
N ILE A 56 5.26 -4.33 0.64
CA ILE A 56 4.54 -5.60 0.44
C ILE A 56 3.15 -5.54 1.07
N SER A 57 2.23 -6.36 0.55
CA SER A 57 0.85 -6.38 1.01
C SER A 57 0.68 -7.28 2.25
N ASN A 58 0.02 -6.75 3.29
CA ASN A 58 -0.49 -7.45 4.48
C ASN A 58 0.53 -8.21 5.35
N ASN A 59 1.81 -8.17 5.09
CA ASN A 59 2.81 -8.90 5.86
C ASN A 59 3.86 -7.98 6.47
N ILE A 60 3.52 -7.38 7.62
CA ILE A 60 4.37 -6.41 8.32
C ILE A 60 5.65 -7.07 8.85
N LYS A 61 5.53 -8.29 9.42
CA LYS A 61 6.69 -9.02 9.95
C LYS A 61 7.73 -9.28 8.86
N LEU A 62 7.30 -9.69 7.67
CA LEU A 62 8.20 -9.90 6.54
C LEU A 62 8.78 -8.59 6.03
N ALA A 63 7.97 -7.52 5.95
CA ALA A 63 8.45 -6.20 5.56
C ALA A 63 9.54 -5.69 6.51
N MET A 64 9.39 -5.91 7.82
CA MET A 64 10.41 -5.56 8.82
C MET A 64 11.66 -6.45 8.67
N LYS A 65 11.47 -7.79 8.59
CA LYS A 65 12.56 -8.76 8.46
C LYS A 65 13.45 -8.49 7.24
N LEU A 66 12.82 -8.13 6.12
CA LEU A 66 13.52 -7.82 4.87
C LEU A 66 13.90 -6.34 4.75
N ASP A 67 13.72 -5.54 5.80
CA ASP A 67 14.05 -4.10 5.82
C ASP A 67 13.50 -3.34 4.61
N LEU A 68 12.19 -3.48 4.35
CA LEU A 68 11.48 -2.75 3.31
C LEU A 68 11.09 -1.35 3.78
N ASP A 69 10.65 -0.49 2.85
CA ASP A 69 10.20 0.88 3.19
C ASP A 69 8.88 0.91 3.95
N GLY A 70 8.11 -0.19 3.90
CA GLY A 70 6.86 -0.28 4.62
C GLY A 70 5.95 -1.40 4.15
N VAL A 71 4.67 -1.26 4.50
CA VAL A 71 3.62 -2.25 4.21
C VAL A 71 2.36 -1.58 3.66
N TYR A 72 1.66 -2.31 2.80
CA TYR A 72 0.32 -1.96 2.34
C TYR A 72 -0.71 -2.88 2.99
N LEU A 73 -1.67 -2.31 3.72
CA LEU A 73 -2.77 -3.01 4.36
C LEU A 73 -4.03 -2.91 3.50
N SER A 74 -4.47 -4.03 2.94
CA SER A 74 -5.70 -4.09 2.15
C SER A 74 -6.93 -3.75 2.98
N SER A 75 -8.04 -3.40 2.33
CA SER A 75 -9.28 -2.97 2.97
C SER A 75 -9.88 -4.00 3.93
N PHE A 76 -9.68 -5.29 3.66
CA PHE A 76 -10.16 -6.38 4.50
C PHE A 76 -9.26 -6.70 5.71
N ASN A 77 -7.99 -6.22 5.71
CA ASN A 77 -7.10 -6.41 6.85
C ASN A 77 -7.53 -5.51 8.02
N LYS A 78 -7.92 -6.13 9.14
CA LYS A 78 -8.37 -5.43 10.36
C LYS A 78 -7.42 -5.65 11.54
N SER A 79 -6.31 -6.38 11.36
CA SER A 79 -5.38 -6.69 12.44
C SER A 79 -4.72 -5.44 13.00
N LEU A 80 -4.67 -5.34 14.33
CA LEU A 80 -3.97 -4.30 15.08
C LEU A 80 -2.65 -4.81 15.70
N ALA A 81 -2.29 -6.07 15.47
CA ALA A 81 -1.14 -6.71 16.12
C ALA A 81 0.19 -5.96 15.87
N HIS A 82 0.31 -5.25 14.77
CA HIS A 82 1.52 -4.47 14.45
C HIS A 82 1.72 -3.23 15.32
N LEU A 83 0.70 -2.78 16.06
CA LEU A 83 0.83 -1.65 16.99
C LEU A 83 1.79 -1.96 18.14
N ALA A 84 1.99 -3.26 18.44
CA ALA A 84 2.97 -3.73 19.42
C ALA A 84 4.40 -3.83 18.86
N PHE A 85 4.64 -3.56 17.56
CA PHE A 85 5.95 -3.70 16.95
C PHE A 85 6.74 -2.39 17.02
N SER A 86 8.04 -2.48 17.32
CA SER A 86 8.98 -1.36 17.22
C SER A 86 9.33 -1.11 15.75
N LEU A 87 8.59 -0.23 15.10
CA LEU A 87 8.80 0.13 13.71
C LEU A 87 9.91 1.18 13.59
N LYS A 88 10.78 1.05 12.57
CA LYS A 88 11.78 2.09 12.29
C LYS A 88 11.10 3.43 11.89
N LYS A 89 11.71 4.56 12.22
CA LYS A 89 11.16 5.92 12.03
C LYS A 89 10.63 6.20 10.62
N LYS A 90 11.25 5.61 9.59
CA LYS A 90 10.89 5.81 8.18
C LYS A 90 9.94 4.73 7.63
N PHE A 91 9.53 3.76 8.46
CA PHE A 91 8.64 2.69 8.02
C PHE A 91 7.22 3.22 7.80
N MET A 92 6.69 3.04 6.61
CA MET A 92 5.37 3.54 6.25
C MET A 92 4.32 2.42 6.25
N ILE A 93 3.16 2.71 6.83
CA ILE A 93 1.97 1.87 6.74
C ILE A 93 0.98 2.58 5.83
N ILE A 94 0.67 1.96 4.69
CA ILE A 94 -0.29 2.44 3.71
C ILE A 94 -1.53 1.56 3.82
N GLY A 95 -2.72 2.16 3.85
CA GLY A 95 -3.98 1.42 3.90
C GLY A 95 -4.82 1.60 2.65
N SER A 96 -5.82 0.74 2.45
CA SER A 96 -6.91 0.98 1.51
C SER A 96 -8.27 0.83 2.18
N ALA A 97 -9.24 1.59 1.69
CA ALA A 97 -10.61 1.59 2.20
C ALA A 97 -11.62 1.88 1.08
N HIS A 98 -12.84 1.37 1.24
CA HIS A 98 -13.97 1.59 0.32
C HIS A 98 -15.17 2.27 1.00
N ASN A 99 -15.11 2.48 2.30
CA ASN A 99 -16.17 3.14 3.08
C ASN A 99 -15.60 3.72 4.39
N LEU A 100 -16.41 4.51 5.10
CA LEU A 100 -16.03 5.15 6.36
C LEU A 100 -15.61 4.17 7.44
N LYS A 101 -16.29 3.03 7.59
CA LYS A 101 -15.93 2.00 8.58
C LYS A 101 -14.52 1.47 8.36
N GLN A 102 -14.16 1.20 7.09
CA GLN A 102 -12.80 0.76 6.76
C GLN A 102 -11.76 1.85 6.97
N ILE A 103 -12.10 3.11 6.71
CA ILE A 103 -11.22 4.26 6.99
C ILE A 103 -10.91 4.33 8.49
N ARG A 104 -11.92 4.22 9.36
CA ARG A 104 -11.70 4.21 10.81
C ARG A 104 -10.78 3.08 11.27
N ILE A 105 -10.92 1.89 10.66
CA ILE A 105 -10.00 0.78 10.93
C ILE A 105 -8.58 1.14 10.49
N LYS A 106 -8.39 1.78 9.33
CA LYS A 106 -7.06 2.21 8.87
C LYS A 106 -6.46 3.30 9.75
N GLU A 107 -7.27 4.21 10.26
CA GLU A 107 -6.84 5.21 11.25
C GLU A 107 -6.36 4.55 12.55
N LEU A 108 -7.11 3.57 13.09
CA LEU A 108 -6.70 2.76 14.25
C LEU A 108 -5.42 1.96 13.98
N GLN A 109 -5.19 1.52 12.75
CA GLN A 109 -3.97 0.86 12.31
C GLN A 109 -2.77 1.80 12.16
N ASN A 110 -2.90 3.08 12.51
CA ASN A 110 -1.86 4.11 12.35
C ASN A 110 -1.30 4.25 10.93
N THR A 111 -2.16 4.05 9.91
CA THR A 111 -1.75 4.26 8.51
C THR A 111 -1.41 5.71 8.26
N GLN A 112 -0.30 5.99 7.58
CA GLN A 112 0.10 7.33 7.17
C GLN A 112 -0.61 7.79 5.88
N LEU A 113 -1.09 6.83 5.08
CA LEU A 113 -1.75 7.08 3.81
C LEU A 113 -2.89 6.09 3.61
N ILE A 114 -4.05 6.56 3.14
CA ILE A 114 -5.20 5.70 2.84
C ILE A 114 -5.61 5.87 1.37
N PHE A 115 -5.60 4.77 0.63
CA PHE A 115 -6.15 4.72 -0.72
C PHE A 115 -7.65 4.50 -0.66
N ILE A 116 -8.42 5.47 -1.12
CA ILE A 116 -9.87 5.34 -1.25
C ILE A 116 -10.21 4.94 -2.69
N SER A 117 -10.96 3.88 -2.87
CA SER A 117 -11.37 3.34 -4.17
C SER A 117 -12.70 2.56 -4.07
N SER A 118 -13.48 2.40 -5.13
CA SER A 118 -13.29 2.76 -6.52
C SER A 118 -14.03 4.06 -6.84
N ILE A 119 -13.37 5.04 -7.45
CA ILE A 119 -14.01 6.34 -7.71
C ILE A 119 -14.67 6.36 -9.09
N PHE A 120 -14.03 5.76 -10.09
CA PHE A 120 -14.47 5.84 -11.49
C PHE A 120 -14.99 4.51 -12.03
N LYS A 121 -14.42 3.39 -11.61
CA LYS A 121 -14.84 2.07 -12.07
C LYS A 121 -16.11 1.63 -11.36
N LYS A 122 -17.20 1.47 -12.10
CA LYS A 122 -18.47 0.93 -11.58
C LYS A 122 -18.28 -0.55 -11.24
N ASN A 123 -18.10 -0.85 -9.98
CA ASN A 123 -18.04 -2.19 -9.39
C ASN A 123 -18.73 -2.17 -8.02
N LYS A 124 -18.74 -3.29 -7.29
CA LYS A 124 -19.35 -3.39 -5.95
C LYS A 124 -18.86 -2.36 -4.93
N ASN A 125 -17.69 -1.78 -5.14
CA ASN A 125 -17.08 -0.78 -4.26
C ASN A 125 -17.12 0.64 -4.87
N TYR A 126 -17.95 0.86 -5.88
CA TYR A 126 -18.06 2.15 -6.55
C TYR A 126 -18.56 3.23 -5.60
N LEU A 127 -17.80 4.30 -5.49
CA LEU A 127 -18.13 5.47 -4.66
C LEU A 127 -18.66 6.64 -5.48
N GLY A 128 -18.11 6.86 -6.66
CA GLY A 128 -18.33 8.11 -7.40
C GLY A 128 -17.60 9.31 -6.77
N ILE A 129 -17.54 10.39 -7.51
CA ILE A 129 -16.78 11.60 -7.12
C ILE A 129 -17.39 12.27 -5.88
N ASN A 130 -18.71 12.39 -5.83
CA ASN A 130 -19.39 13.10 -4.73
C ASN A 130 -19.21 12.37 -3.39
N LYS A 131 -19.43 11.06 -3.38
CA LYS A 131 -19.24 10.25 -2.18
C LYS A 131 -17.77 10.17 -1.75
N PHE A 132 -16.84 10.16 -2.72
CA PHE A 132 -15.42 10.25 -2.42
C PHE A 132 -15.06 11.58 -1.74
N LYS A 133 -15.53 12.72 -2.26
CA LYS A 133 -15.31 14.05 -1.64
C LYS A 133 -15.85 14.08 -0.22
N LEU A 134 -17.08 13.61 0.00
CA LEU A 134 -17.69 13.54 1.31
C LEU A 134 -16.85 12.71 2.28
N ILE A 135 -16.47 11.48 1.89
CA ILE A 135 -15.69 10.57 2.73
C ILE A 135 -14.30 11.15 3.02
N SER A 136 -13.64 11.77 2.04
CA SER A 136 -12.30 12.33 2.23
C SER A 136 -12.29 13.48 3.25
N ASN A 137 -13.37 14.27 3.33
CA ASN A 137 -13.49 15.32 4.33
C ASN A 137 -13.59 14.81 5.77
N TYR A 138 -14.05 13.58 5.96
CA TYR A 138 -14.15 12.93 7.28
C TYR A 138 -12.87 12.20 7.71
N THR A 139 -11.85 12.11 6.86
CA THR A 139 -10.59 11.49 7.25
C THR A 139 -9.75 12.46 8.08
N LYS A 140 -9.29 11.99 9.25
CA LYS A 140 -8.42 12.78 10.14
C LYS A 140 -7.03 13.02 9.57
N LYS A 141 -6.65 12.27 8.53
CA LYS A 141 -5.34 12.33 7.88
C LYS A 141 -5.51 12.84 6.46
N ASN A 142 -4.89 13.97 6.13
CA ASN A 142 -4.95 14.68 4.84
C ASN A 142 -4.32 13.90 3.65
N ASN A 143 -4.22 12.59 3.74
CA ASN A 143 -3.50 11.77 2.79
C ASN A 143 -4.42 10.72 2.14
N CYS A 144 -5.48 11.20 1.49
CA CYS A 144 -6.31 10.35 0.65
C CYS A 144 -5.76 10.37 -0.78
N PHE A 145 -5.27 9.24 -1.26
CA PHE A 145 -4.83 9.08 -2.63
C PHE A 145 -5.86 8.33 -3.48
N ARG A 146 -6.06 8.87 -4.67
CA ARG A 146 -6.82 8.24 -5.73
C ARG A 146 -5.98 7.13 -6.36
N ARG A 147 -6.50 5.91 -6.38
CA ARG A 147 -5.95 4.83 -7.20
C ARG A 147 -6.43 5.01 -8.64
N ASN A 148 -5.53 5.42 -9.53
CA ASN A 148 -5.71 5.18 -10.96
C ASN A 148 -5.22 3.76 -11.29
N LYS A 149 -5.98 3.03 -12.07
CA LYS A 149 -5.46 1.89 -12.83
C LYS A 149 -4.86 2.40 -14.10
#